data_4c1ee061459ae060ae9efed0d46a28a6
#
_entry.id   4c1ee061459ae060ae9efed0d46a28a6
#
_cell.length_a   1.000
_cell.length_b   1.000
_cell.length_c   1.000
_cell.angle_alpha   90.00
_cell.angle_beta   90.00
_cell.angle_gamma   90.00
#
_symmetry.space_group_name_H-M   'P 1'
#
loop_
_entity.id
_entity.type
_entity.pdbx_description
1 polymer ?
#
loop_
_entity_poly.entity_id
_entity_poly.type
_entity_poly.pdbx_seq_one_letter_code
_entity_poly.pdbx_strand_id
1 'polypeptide(L)'
;AGIAHESAELARARGLVRARLEQMEATASGVAREVLEAHLSFIDDPELLQNAEASIARGKSAGFAWREAVEQSANALAAVGDPRVAERTDDLRDLAGQVLRALAGEATFLDPPPGSILIGQELLPSQLVGLPPGRIAGFCTAAGGPTSHVALLAAALNLPALVAAGSRVLQIAEGAPLVLDADRGLLHIAP
;
A
#
# COMPACT_ATOMS: atom_id res chain seq x y z
N ALA A 1 -20.58 6.94 -18.69
CA ALA A 1 -19.52 6.40 -19.55
C ALA A 1 -19.94 5.03 -20.07
N GLY A 2 -19.47 4.64 -21.28
CA GLY A 2 -19.81 3.33 -21.87
C GLY A 2 -18.87 2.22 -21.37
N ILE A 3 -19.27 0.95 -21.52
CA ILE A 3 -18.48 -0.22 -21.12
C ILE A 3 -17.03 -0.14 -21.64
N ALA A 4 -16.85 0.18 -22.92
CA ALA A 4 -15.51 0.29 -23.51
C ALA A 4 -14.64 1.38 -22.85
N HIS A 5 -15.24 2.48 -22.42
CA HIS A 5 -14.53 3.53 -21.70
C HIS A 5 -14.08 3.03 -20.30
N GLU A 6 -14.97 2.39 -19.56
CA GLU A 6 -14.65 1.88 -18.22
C GLU A 6 -13.55 0.80 -18.26
N SER A 7 -13.61 -0.12 -19.24
CA SER A 7 -12.55 -1.12 -19.45
C SER A 7 -11.21 -0.46 -19.82
N ALA A 8 -11.22 0.57 -20.68
CA ALA A 8 -10.00 1.30 -21.04
C ALA A 8 -9.40 2.06 -19.83
N GLU A 9 -10.23 2.68 -19.00
CA GLU A 9 -9.77 3.37 -17.79
C GLU A 9 -9.17 2.39 -16.77
N LEU A 10 -9.79 1.22 -16.56
CA LEU A 10 -9.22 0.19 -15.70
C LEU A 10 -7.87 -0.31 -16.23
N ALA A 11 -7.78 -0.60 -17.52
CA ALA A 11 -6.54 -1.03 -18.15
C ALA A 11 -5.42 0.02 -18.03
N ARG A 12 -5.75 1.31 -18.24
CA ARG A 12 -4.83 2.43 -18.08
C ARG A 12 -4.31 2.53 -16.65
N ALA A 13 -5.21 2.53 -15.66
CA ALA A 13 -4.85 2.66 -14.26
C ALA A 13 -3.97 1.50 -13.78
N ARG A 14 -4.32 0.27 -14.16
CA ARG A 14 -3.51 -0.91 -13.87
C ARG A 14 -2.15 -0.84 -14.53
N GLY A 15 -2.07 -0.41 -15.79
CA GLY A 15 -0.81 -0.23 -16.51
C GLY A 15 0.13 0.75 -15.83
N LEU A 16 -0.38 1.86 -15.31
CA LEU A 16 0.41 2.83 -14.54
C LEU A 16 0.97 2.23 -13.23
N VAL A 17 0.13 1.55 -12.47
CA VAL A 17 0.55 0.89 -11.22
C VAL A 17 1.57 -0.21 -11.52
N ARG A 18 1.31 -1.06 -12.50
CA ARG A 18 2.21 -2.13 -12.92
C ARG A 18 3.59 -1.63 -13.31
N ALA A 19 3.66 -0.63 -14.18
CA ALA A 19 4.93 -0.03 -14.63
C ALA A 19 5.75 0.50 -13.44
N ARG A 20 5.08 1.09 -12.44
CA ARG A 20 5.75 1.58 -11.24
C ARG A 20 6.26 0.44 -10.37
N LEU A 21 5.45 -0.61 -10.17
CA LEU A 21 5.86 -1.81 -9.41
C LEU A 21 7.08 -2.48 -10.04
N GLU A 22 7.11 -2.61 -11.37
CA GLU A 22 8.25 -3.17 -12.13
C GLU A 22 9.52 -2.33 -11.93
N GLN A 23 9.41 -0.99 -11.97
CA GLN A 23 10.55 -0.11 -11.69
C GLN A 23 11.12 -0.29 -10.28
N MET A 24 10.24 -0.41 -9.29
CA MET A 24 10.65 -0.59 -7.89
C MET A 24 11.25 -1.98 -7.68
N GLU A 25 10.64 -3.03 -8.26
CA GLU A 25 11.10 -4.41 -8.16
C GLU A 25 12.50 -4.59 -8.74
N ALA A 26 12.83 -3.92 -9.85
CA ALA A 26 14.13 -4.00 -10.51
C ALA A 26 15.31 -3.61 -9.60
N THR A 27 15.09 -2.79 -8.58
CA THR A 27 16.12 -2.34 -7.64
C THR A 27 15.94 -2.86 -6.22
N ALA A 28 14.81 -3.50 -5.93
CA ALA A 28 14.48 -4.03 -4.62
C ALA A 28 15.19 -5.37 -4.35
N SER A 29 15.38 -5.66 -3.07
CA SER A 29 15.94 -6.93 -2.59
C SER A 29 15.26 -7.37 -1.29
N GLY A 30 15.43 -8.65 -0.91
CA GLY A 30 14.86 -9.18 0.33
C GLY A 30 13.35 -9.02 0.41
N VAL A 31 12.86 -8.70 1.59
CA VAL A 31 11.41 -8.59 1.90
C VAL A 31 10.71 -7.56 1.00
N ALA A 32 11.37 -6.43 0.69
CA ALA A 32 10.80 -5.42 -0.20
C ALA A 32 10.50 -5.99 -1.59
N ARG A 33 11.40 -6.82 -2.13
CA ARG A 33 11.19 -7.50 -3.41
C ARG A 33 10.02 -8.49 -3.34
N GLU A 34 9.92 -9.28 -2.28
CA GLU A 34 8.83 -10.24 -2.08
C GLU A 34 7.45 -9.56 -2.09
N VAL A 35 7.31 -8.40 -1.43
CA VAL A 35 6.08 -7.60 -1.44
C VAL A 35 5.74 -7.13 -2.86
N LEU A 36 6.74 -6.63 -3.60
CA LEU A 36 6.52 -6.14 -4.97
C LEU A 36 6.16 -7.27 -5.95
N GLU A 37 6.80 -8.43 -5.83
CA GLU A 37 6.47 -9.62 -6.61
C GLU A 37 5.04 -10.10 -6.33
N ALA A 38 4.59 -10.07 -5.07
CA ALA A 38 3.21 -10.40 -4.72
C ALA A 38 2.22 -9.43 -5.38
N HIS A 39 2.49 -8.13 -5.34
CA HIS A 39 1.65 -7.12 -6.00
C HIS A 39 1.62 -7.30 -7.53
N LEU A 40 2.76 -7.58 -8.15
CA LEU A 40 2.83 -7.87 -9.59
C LEU A 40 2.05 -9.14 -9.96
N SER A 41 2.10 -10.17 -9.13
CA SER A 41 1.31 -11.38 -9.32
C SER A 41 -0.20 -11.11 -9.30
N PHE A 42 -0.67 -10.29 -8.36
CA PHE A 42 -2.10 -9.95 -8.25
C PHE A 42 -2.59 -9.03 -9.36
N ILE A 43 -1.79 -8.03 -9.78
CA ILE A 43 -2.24 -7.08 -10.81
C ILE A 43 -2.44 -7.75 -12.16
N ASP A 44 -1.76 -8.86 -12.41
CA ASP A 44 -1.85 -9.67 -13.63
C ASP A 44 -2.70 -10.94 -13.45
N ASP A 45 -3.36 -11.11 -12.30
CA ASP A 45 -4.19 -12.29 -12.03
C ASP A 45 -5.38 -12.36 -12.98
N PRO A 46 -5.50 -13.44 -13.80
CA PRO A 46 -6.53 -13.55 -14.83
C PRO A 46 -7.95 -13.62 -14.24
N GLU A 47 -8.14 -14.26 -13.09
CA GLU A 47 -9.46 -14.41 -12.47
C GLU A 47 -9.93 -13.06 -11.91
N LEU A 48 -9.03 -12.31 -11.25
CA LEU A 48 -9.33 -10.97 -10.77
C LEU A 48 -9.75 -10.05 -11.93
N LEU A 49 -9.04 -10.11 -13.06
CA LEU A 49 -9.35 -9.32 -14.23
C LEU A 49 -10.68 -9.72 -14.88
N GLN A 50 -10.92 -11.00 -15.03
CA GLN A 50 -12.16 -11.50 -15.59
C GLN A 50 -13.36 -11.07 -14.74
N ASN A 51 -13.26 -11.13 -13.43
CA ASN A 51 -14.32 -10.69 -12.51
C ASN A 51 -14.59 -9.18 -12.64
N ALA A 52 -13.54 -8.37 -12.72
CA ALA A 52 -13.67 -6.93 -12.91
C ALA A 52 -14.33 -6.59 -14.27
N GLU A 53 -13.88 -7.20 -15.36
CA GLU A 53 -14.46 -6.99 -16.71
C GLU A 53 -15.91 -7.47 -16.79
N ALA A 54 -16.25 -8.59 -16.15
CA ALA A 54 -17.63 -9.06 -16.06
C ALA A 54 -18.53 -8.06 -15.30
N SER A 55 -18.01 -7.40 -14.29
CA SER A 55 -18.74 -6.35 -13.56
C SER A 55 -18.93 -5.10 -14.41
N ILE A 56 -17.92 -4.67 -15.17
CA ILE A 56 -18.02 -3.57 -16.12
C ILE A 56 -19.06 -3.90 -17.23
N ALA A 57 -19.06 -5.12 -17.73
CA ALA A 57 -20.05 -5.57 -18.73
C ALA A 57 -21.49 -5.48 -18.22
N ARG A 58 -21.70 -5.58 -16.90
CA ARG A 58 -22.99 -5.33 -16.22
C ARG A 58 -23.30 -3.84 -16.00
N GLY A 59 -22.49 -2.94 -16.54
CA GLY A 59 -22.70 -1.49 -16.47
C GLY A 59 -22.14 -0.80 -15.22
N LYS A 60 -21.22 -1.46 -14.51
CA LYS A 60 -20.53 -0.84 -13.35
C LYS A 60 -19.35 0.01 -13.81
N SER A 61 -18.99 1.02 -12.99
CA SER A 61 -17.79 1.80 -13.24
C SER A 61 -16.52 0.98 -12.99
N ALA A 62 -15.41 1.36 -13.59
CA ALA A 62 -14.11 0.74 -13.42
C ALA A 62 -13.71 0.61 -11.94
N GLY A 63 -13.88 1.68 -11.16
CA GLY A 63 -13.55 1.69 -9.73
C GLY A 63 -14.43 0.76 -8.90
N PHE A 64 -15.73 0.69 -9.18
CA PHE A 64 -16.63 -0.24 -8.52
C PHE A 64 -16.28 -1.69 -8.87
N ALA A 65 -16.11 -1.97 -10.17
CA ALA A 65 -15.82 -3.30 -10.68
C ALA A 65 -14.49 -3.85 -10.12
N TRP A 66 -13.47 -3.02 -10.08
CA TRP A 66 -12.18 -3.38 -9.49
C TRP A 66 -12.30 -3.70 -8.00
N ARG A 67 -12.98 -2.85 -7.22
CA ARG A 67 -13.21 -3.08 -5.79
C ARG A 67 -14.00 -4.37 -5.54
N GLU A 68 -15.07 -4.59 -6.30
CA GLU A 68 -15.90 -5.81 -6.19
C GLU A 68 -15.07 -7.06 -6.45
N ALA A 69 -14.27 -7.10 -7.53
CA ALA A 69 -13.42 -8.22 -7.87
C ALA A 69 -12.37 -8.51 -6.78
N VAL A 70 -11.72 -7.45 -6.26
CA VAL A 70 -10.74 -7.58 -5.18
C VAL A 70 -11.37 -8.14 -3.90
N GLU A 71 -12.53 -7.63 -3.48
CA GLU A 71 -13.21 -8.13 -2.28
C GLU A 71 -13.66 -9.58 -2.43
N GLN A 72 -14.09 -10.00 -3.61
CA GLN A 72 -14.42 -11.40 -3.88
C GLN A 72 -13.17 -12.29 -3.71
N SER A 73 -12.04 -11.90 -4.29
CA SER A 73 -10.77 -12.63 -4.17
C SER A 73 -10.25 -12.61 -2.72
N ALA A 74 -10.31 -11.47 -2.04
CA ALA A 74 -9.90 -11.33 -0.64
C ALA A 74 -10.73 -12.23 0.29
N ASN A 75 -12.06 -12.29 0.09
CA ASN A 75 -12.94 -13.15 0.86
C ASN A 75 -12.68 -14.63 0.60
N ALA A 76 -12.39 -15.02 -0.65
CA ALA A 76 -12.01 -16.37 -1.01
C ALA A 76 -10.70 -16.80 -0.33
N LEU A 77 -9.70 -15.91 -0.32
CA LEU A 77 -8.44 -16.13 0.39
C LEU A 77 -8.66 -16.25 1.90
N ALA A 78 -9.43 -15.35 2.51
CA ALA A 78 -9.71 -15.35 3.94
C ALA A 78 -10.43 -16.63 4.41
N ALA A 79 -11.27 -17.23 3.57
CA ALA A 79 -11.97 -18.47 3.86
C ALA A 79 -11.05 -19.69 4.03
N VAL A 80 -9.81 -19.62 3.56
CA VAL A 80 -8.82 -20.71 3.71
C VAL A 80 -8.33 -20.85 5.16
N GLY A 81 -8.37 -19.78 5.98
CA GLY A 81 -8.04 -19.80 7.40
C GLY A 81 -6.56 -19.98 7.74
N ASP A 82 -5.65 -19.83 6.77
CA ASP A 82 -4.21 -19.88 6.99
C ASP A 82 -3.66 -18.47 7.24
N PRO A 83 -2.85 -18.22 8.30
CA PRO A 83 -2.25 -16.92 8.59
C PRO A 83 -1.43 -16.32 7.41
N ARG A 84 -0.75 -17.16 6.63
CA ARG A 84 0.00 -16.74 5.45
C ARG A 84 -0.91 -16.19 4.34
N VAL A 85 -2.14 -16.66 4.31
CA VAL A 85 -3.15 -16.20 3.36
C VAL A 85 -3.73 -14.86 3.81
N ALA A 86 -3.78 -14.57 5.11
CA ALA A 86 -4.17 -13.27 5.64
C ALA A 86 -3.22 -12.15 5.16
N GLU A 87 -1.90 -12.39 5.19
CA GLU A 87 -0.91 -11.44 4.66
C GLU A 87 -1.12 -11.17 3.16
N ARG A 88 -1.40 -12.20 2.37
CA ARG A 88 -1.73 -12.06 0.95
C ARG A 88 -3.01 -11.27 0.71
N THR A 89 -3.98 -11.38 1.60
CA THR A 89 -5.21 -10.59 1.53
C THR A 89 -4.93 -9.10 1.74
N ASP A 90 -4.03 -8.76 2.66
CA ASP A 90 -3.62 -7.38 2.92
C ASP A 90 -2.82 -6.80 1.75
N ASP A 91 -1.93 -7.57 1.13
CA ASP A 91 -1.21 -7.19 -0.08
C ASP A 91 -2.18 -6.93 -1.25
N LEU A 92 -3.19 -7.78 -1.42
CA LEU A 92 -4.21 -7.60 -2.45
C LEU A 92 -5.03 -6.31 -2.23
N ARG A 93 -5.40 -6.01 -1.00
CA ARG A 93 -6.12 -4.77 -0.66
C ARG A 93 -5.26 -3.53 -0.83
N ASP A 94 -3.98 -3.60 -0.48
CA ASP A 94 -3.02 -2.53 -0.73
C ASP A 94 -2.91 -2.23 -2.23
N LEU A 95 -2.70 -3.25 -3.06
CA LEU A 95 -2.69 -3.12 -4.51
C LEU A 95 -4.01 -2.52 -5.04
N ALA A 96 -5.14 -2.97 -4.52
CA ALA A 96 -6.45 -2.45 -4.91
C ALA A 96 -6.55 -0.93 -4.69
N GLY A 97 -6.08 -0.46 -3.55
CA GLY A 97 -6.02 0.96 -3.22
C GLY A 97 -5.15 1.77 -4.19
N GLN A 98 -4.04 1.20 -4.65
CA GLN A 98 -3.17 1.85 -5.64
C GLN A 98 -3.89 2.05 -6.98
N VAL A 99 -4.58 1.01 -7.49
CA VAL A 99 -5.34 1.11 -8.74
C VAL A 99 -6.51 2.08 -8.62
N LEU A 100 -7.21 2.09 -7.49
CA LEU A 100 -8.31 3.04 -7.25
C LEU A 100 -7.83 4.51 -7.23
N ARG A 101 -6.69 4.79 -6.60
CA ARG A 101 -6.07 6.14 -6.65
C ARG A 101 -5.66 6.51 -8.08
N ALA A 102 -5.08 5.58 -8.84
CA ALA A 102 -4.73 5.81 -10.23
C ALA A 102 -5.98 6.09 -11.11
N LEU A 103 -7.11 5.42 -10.86
CA LEU A 103 -8.40 5.71 -11.50
C LEU A 103 -8.92 7.11 -11.14
N ALA A 104 -8.74 7.53 -9.90
CA ALA A 104 -9.11 8.87 -9.44
C ALA A 104 -8.17 9.98 -9.93
N GLY A 105 -7.05 9.65 -10.58
CA GLY A 105 -6.02 10.61 -10.97
C GLY A 105 -5.19 11.13 -9.79
N GLU A 106 -5.22 10.43 -8.67
CA GLU A 106 -4.48 10.79 -7.46
C GLU A 106 -3.06 10.22 -7.47
N ALA A 107 -2.17 10.81 -6.66
CA ALA A 107 -0.83 10.27 -6.46
C ALA A 107 -0.89 8.86 -5.85
N THR A 108 -0.28 7.92 -6.53
CA THR A 108 -0.29 6.50 -6.13
C THR A 108 0.81 6.19 -5.11
N PHE A 109 1.87 6.99 -5.11
CA PHE A 109 3.05 6.79 -4.26
C PHE A 109 3.39 8.07 -3.50
N LEU A 110 3.98 7.89 -2.31
CA LEU A 110 4.46 9.00 -1.49
C LEU A 110 5.77 9.55 -2.08
N ASP A 111 5.93 10.86 -2.02
CA ASP A 111 7.18 11.56 -2.34
C ASP A 111 7.48 12.63 -1.27
N PRO A 112 7.75 12.21 -0.02
CA PRO A 112 8.03 13.14 1.06
C PRO A 112 9.41 13.80 0.86
N PRO A 113 9.64 14.99 1.42
CA PRO A 113 10.97 15.60 1.47
C PRO A 113 11.99 14.65 2.13
N PRO A 114 13.29 14.73 1.76
CA PRO A 114 14.33 13.93 2.39
C PRO A 114 14.41 14.15 3.91
N GLY A 115 14.57 13.06 4.66
CA GLY A 115 14.65 13.09 6.12
C GLY A 115 13.32 13.23 6.84
N SER A 116 12.20 13.12 6.14
CA SER A 116 10.86 13.16 6.76
C SER A 116 10.63 11.97 7.68
N ILE A 117 9.82 12.20 8.73
CA ILE A 117 9.19 11.16 9.52
C ILE A 117 7.73 11.09 9.08
N LEU A 118 7.31 9.95 8.52
CA LEU A 118 5.92 9.76 8.10
C LEU A 118 5.02 9.51 9.30
N ILE A 119 3.87 10.17 9.33
CA ILE A 119 2.85 9.93 10.36
C ILE A 119 1.55 9.57 9.68
N GLY A 120 0.89 8.51 10.17
CA GLY A 120 -0.39 8.07 9.63
C GLY A 120 -1.20 7.24 10.63
N GLN A 121 -2.46 6.97 10.28
CA GLN A 121 -3.28 6.03 11.04
C GLN A 121 -2.63 4.65 11.00
N GLU A 122 -2.33 4.19 9.80
CA GLU A 122 -1.53 3.02 9.46
C GLU A 122 -0.74 3.34 8.19
N LEU A 123 0.30 2.58 7.93
CA LEU A 123 1.02 2.60 6.66
C LEU A 123 0.84 1.27 5.94
N LEU A 124 0.87 1.32 4.63
CA LEU A 124 0.81 0.14 3.78
C LEU A 124 2.22 -0.29 3.35
N PRO A 125 2.47 -1.59 3.17
CA PRO A 125 3.76 -2.08 2.69
C PRO A 125 4.25 -1.37 1.44
N SER A 126 3.37 -1.16 0.45
CA SER A 126 3.70 -0.46 -0.79
C SER A 126 4.18 0.98 -0.60
N GLN A 127 3.71 1.64 0.45
CA GLN A 127 4.13 3.01 0.77
C GLN A 127 5.58 3.05 1.23
N LEU A 128 6.05 2.04 1.96
CA LEU A 128 7.44 1.95 2.41
C LEU A 128 8.38 1.49 1.28
N VAL A 129 8.03 0.40 0.58
CA VAL A 129 8.89 -0.13 -0.50
C VAL A 129 8.95 0.80 -1.72
N GLY A 130 7.96 1.68 -1.88
CA GLY A 130 7.91 2.68 -2.94
C GLY A 130 8.85 3.87 -2.75
N LEU A 131 9.41 4.02 -1.56
CA LEU A 131 10.32 5.13 -1.25
C LEU A 131 11.78 4.79 -1.60
N PRO A 132 12.52 5.73 -2.17
CA PRO A 132 13.96 5.55 -2.34
C PRO A 132 14.64 5.31 -0.98
N PRO A 133 15.69 4.47 -0.92
CA PRO A 133 16.47 4.26 0.29
C PRO A 133 16.95 5.59 0.89
N GLY A 134 16.78 5.75 2.22
CA GLY A 134 17.17 6.98 2.92
C GLY A 134 16.26 8.20 2.69
N ARG A 135 15.14 8.04 1.96
CA ARG A 135 14.19 9.13 1.72
C ARG A 135 13.50 9.60 3.00
N ILE A 136 13.17 8.69 3.90
CA ILE A 136 12.58 9.00 5.19
C ILE A 136 13.52 8.62 6.34
N ALA A 137 13.44 9.35 7.45
CA ALA A 137 14.18 9.06 8.68
C ALA A 137 13.50 7.98 9.54
N GLY A 138 12.20 7.76 9.32
CA GLY A 138 11.40 6.78 10.02
C GLY A 138 9.92 7.03 9.85
N PHE A 139 9.09 6.30 10.61
CA PHE A 139 7.65 6.54 10.63
C PHE A 139 7.03 6.29 12.00
N CYS A 140 5.85 6.88 12.19
CA CYS A 140 5.02 6.69 13.37
C CYS A 140 3.57 6.43 12.97
N THR A 141 2.95 5.37 13.47
CA THR A 141 1.54 5.07 13.21
C THR A 141 0.71 5.13 14.49
N ALA A 142 -0.52 5.65 14.35
CA ALA A 142 -1.47 5.71 15.44
C ALA A 142 -1.97 4.33 15.86
N ALA A 143 -2.18 3.45 14.89
CA ALA A 143 -2.63 2.06 15.05
C ALA A 143 -1.57 1.07 14.56
N GLY A 144 -1.95 -0.20 14.45
CA GLY A 144 -1.05 -1.29 14.10
C GLY A 144 -0.43 -1.96 15.32
N GLY A 145 0.54 -2.84 15.09
CA GLY A 145 1.24 -3.57 16.15
C GLY A 145 2.68 -3.92 15.75
N PRO A 146 3.52 -4.30 16.72
CA PRO A 146 4.93 -4.60 16.47
C PRO A 146 5.15 -5.83 15.59
N THR A 147 4.15 -6.68 15.45
CA THR A 147 4.15 -7.88 14.59
C THR A 147 3.40 -7.65 13.27
N SER A 148 2.96 -6.42 12.99
CA SER A 148 2.30 -6.12 11.71
C SER A 148 3.29 -6.26 10.55
N HIS A 149 2.77 -6.56 9.36
CA HIS A 149 3.57 -6.70 8.13
C HIS A 149 4.46 -5.46 7.90
N VAL A 150 3.92 -4.26 8.11
CA VAL A 150 4.65 -2.99 7.97
C VAL A 150 5.78 -2.87 9.01
N ALA A 151 5.55 -3.28 10.26
CA ALA A 151 6.59 -3.24 11.29
C ALA A 151 7.73 -4.22 11.00
N LEU A 152 7.40 -5.42 10.52
CA LEU A 152 8.40 -6.42 10.10
C LEU A 152 9.20 -5.94 8.88
N LEU A 153 8.53 -5.32 7.91
CA LEU A 153 9.17 -4.72 6.74
C LEU A 153 10.10 -3.57 7.14
N ALA A 154 9.67 -2.70 8.06
CA ALA A 154 10.51 -1.62 8.58
C ALA A 154 11.78 -2.14 9.25
N ALA A 155 11.67 -3.20 10.05
CA ALA A 155 12.82 -3.85 10.67
C ALA A 155 13.78 -4.42 9.62
N ALA A 156 13.26 -5.08 8.57
CA ALA A 156 14.06 -5.61 7.46
C ALA A 156 14.77 -4.51 6.66
N LEU A 157 14.16 -3.32 6.57
CA LEU A 157 14.75 -2.14 5.92
C LEU A 157 15.64 -1.29 6.85
N ASN A 158 15.83 -1.70 8.10
CA ASN A 158 16.49 -0.91 9.17
C ASN A 158 15.93 0.50 9.31
N LEU A 159 14.61 0.63 9.17
CA LEU A 159 13.89 1.90 9.25
C LEU A 159 13.31 2.08 10.66
N PRO A 160 13.68 3.14 11.40
CA PRO A 160 13.09 3.44 12.69
C PRO A 160 11.55 3.56 12.60
N ALA A 161 10.84 2.83 13.46
CA ALA A 161 9.40 2.79 13.46
C ALA A 161 8.81 2.84 14.86
N LEU A 162 7.75 3.62 15.04
CA LEU A 162 6.92 3.63 16.23
C LEU A 162 5.48 3.30 15.81
N VAL A 163 4.95 2.18 16.30
CA VAL A 163 3.59 1.73 15.97
C VAL A 163 2.70 1.79 17.21
N ALA A 164 1.39 1.84 17.01
CA ALA A 164 0.40 1.93 18.09
C ALA A 164 0.61 3.15 19.03
N ALA A 165 1.08 4.27 18.48
CA ALA A 165 1.34 5.49 19.26
C ALA A 165 0.07 6.24 19.70
N GLY A 166 -1.11 5.78 19.24
CA GLY A 166 -2.40 6.40 19.53
C GLY A 166 -2.73 7.60 18.62
N SER A 167 -4.00 7.99 18.61
CA SER A 167 -4.52 8.99 17.67
C SER A 167 -3.95 10.41 17.84
N ARG A 168 -3.31 10.70 18.97
CA ARG A 168 -2.70 12.03 19.20
C ARG A 168 -1.60 12.38 18.22
N VAL A 169 -0.88 11.39 17.67
CA VAL A 169 0.17 11.64 16.68
C VAL A 169 -0.38 12.24 15.39
N LEU A 170 -1.65 11.96 15.05
CA LEU A 170 -2.32 12.50 13.86
C LEU A 170 -2.63 14.00 13.96
N GLN A 171 -2.47 14.60 15.14
CA GLN A 171 -2.67 16.04 15.36
C GLN A 171 -1.38 16.85 15.17
N ILE A 172 -0.26 16.17 14.92
CA ILE A 172 1.02 16.83 14.65
C ILE A 172 0.93 17.52 13.29
N ALA A 173 1.27 18.81 13.26
CA ALA A 173 1.21 19.60 12.04
C ALA A 173 2.25 19.09 11.00
N GLU A 174 1.87 19.13 9.74
CA GLU A 174 2.81 18.85 8.66
C GLU A 174 3.99 19.82 8.69
N GLY A 175 5.20 19.30 8.50
CA GLY A 175 6.44 20.08 8.57
C GLY A 175 6.94 20.38 9.99
N ALA A 176 6.27 19.90 11.03
CA ALA A 176 6.77 20.04 12.39
C ALA A 176 8.13 19.34 12.56
N PRO A 177 9.12 19.96 13.23
CA PRO A 177 10.39 19.33 13.52
C PRO A 177 10.19 18.21 14.55
N LEU A 178 10.65 16.99 14.22
CA LEU A 178 10.42 15.79 15.03
C LEU A 178 11.72 15.04 15.30
N VAL A 179 11.76 14.37 16.44
CA VAL A 179 12.78 13.38 16.78
C VAL A 179 12.08 12.06 17.12
N LEU A 180 12.39 11.02 16.38
CA LEU A 180 11.89 9.66 16.59
C LEU A 180 12.98 8.83 17.28
N ASP A 181 12.74 8.43 18.52
CA ASP A 181 13.55 7.47 19.26
C ASP A 181 12.79 6.14 19.31
N ALA A 182 13.04 5.31 18.32
CA ALA A 182 12.34 4.02 18.18
C ALA A 182 12.73 3.03 19.30
N ASP A 183 13.95 3.10 19.82
CA ASP A 183 14.42 2.20 20.87
C ASP A 183 13.71 2.47 22.20
N ARG A 184 13.40 3.72 22.48
CA ARG A 184 12.66 4.14 23.68
C ARG A 184 11.16 4.25 23.45
N GLY A 185 10.70 4.12 22.23
CA GLY A 185 9.27 4.27 21.87
C GLY A 185 8.77 5.71 22.04
N LEU A 186 9.60 6.71 21.72
CA LEU A 186 9.29 8.12 21.93
C LEU A 186 9.32 8.89 20.61
N LEU A 187 8.31 9.76 20.44
CA LEU A 187 8.27 10.78 19.39
C LEU A 187 8.22 12.15 20.06
N HIS A 188 9.25 12.95 19.85
CA HIS A 188 9.34 14.30 20.38
C HIS A 188 9.07 15.33 19.29
N ILE A 189 8.26 16.33 19.61
CA ILE A 189 8.14 17.54 18.81
C ILE A 189 9.24 18.48 19.29
N ALA A 190 10.19 18.78 18.41
CA ALA A 190 11.25 19.73 18.73
C ALA A 190 10.66 21.15 18.76
N PRO A 191 11.15 22.04 19.65
CA PRO A 191 10.70 23.41 19.75
C PRO A 191 11.06 24.26 18.53
#